data_9ce42d862aa07d8a628ad933f48a8164
#
_entry.id   9ce42d862aa07d8a628ad933f48a8164
#
_cell.length_a   1.000
_cell.length_b   1.000
_cell.length_c   1.000
_cell.angle_alpha   90.00
_cell.angle_beta   90.00
_cell.angle_gamma   90.00
#
_symmetry.space_group_name_H-M   'P 1'
#
loop_
_entity.id
_entity.type
_entity.pdbx_description
1 polymer ?
#
loop_
_entity_poly.entity_id
_entity_poly.type
_entity_poly.pdbx_seq_one_letter_code
_entity_poly.pdbx_strand_id
1 'polypeptide(L)'
;MIEVNQGTDPLLKRAFSLFRKTDEGLQILYRVRGKGTGILRNMKEGTVLDMLGPLGNFYPMPPEDKTPLVIAGGIGIASVFSLEERLAGRAIVFYGARTKDDLLMSNEVKDYAKEVIVSTDDGSAGLKGTAADALQTFLASHSSSPSHFCIYACGPHPLLKSLSQIAKEYRIRAYVSMEEHMACGIGACLGCVVKTYEGYKRVCKEGPVMNAMEIVW
;
A
#
# COMPACT_ATOMS: atom_id res chain seq x y z
N MET A 1 -6.08 -13.28 4.79
CA MET A 1 -6.69 -13.93 3.61
C MET A 1 -8.09 -14.38 3.96
N ILE A 2 -9.07 -14.15 3.08
CA ILE A 2 -10.50 -14.39 3.36
C ILE A 2 -11.02 -15.44 2.38
N GLU A 3 -11.74 -16.42 2.90
CA GLU A 3 -12.54 -17.37 2.11
C GLU A 3 -13.85 -16.72 1.71
N VAL A 4 -14.13 -16.68 0.42
CA VAL A 4 -15.31 -15.95 -0.10
C VAL A 4 -16.46 -16.87 -0.47
N ASN A 5 -16.27 -18.18 -0.39
CA ASN A 5 -17.31 -19.20 -0.53
C ASN A 5 -16.83 -20.53 0.06
N GLN A 6 -17.74 -21.46 0.29
CA GLN A 6 -17.46 -22.82 0.75
C GLN A 6 -17.25 -23.82 -0.40
N GLY A 7 -17.32 -23.36 -1.64
CA GLY A 7 -17.15 -24.18 -2.83
C GLY A 7 -15.71 -24.12 -3.38
N THR A 8 -15.53 -24.78 -4.51
CA THR A 8 -14.21 -24.86 -5.19
C THR A 8 -13.99 -23.76 -6.23
N ASP A 9 -14.97 -22.90 -6.48
CA ASP A 9 -14.89 -21.84 -7.47
C ASP A 9 -15.40 -20.49 -6.94
N PRO A 10 -14.52 -19.58 -6.53
CA PRO A 10 -13.06 -19.66 -6.58
C PRO A 10 -12.46 -20.44 -5.40
N LEU A 11 -11.52 -21.33 -5.67
CA LEU A 11 -10.91 -22.22 -4.68
C LEU A 11 -10.08 -21.50 -3.61
N LEU A 12 -9.26 -20.54 -4.01
CA LEU A 12 -8.28 -19.94 -3.11
C LEU A 12 -8.87 -18.78 -2.30
N LYS A 13 -8.41 -18.62 -1.07
CA LYS A 13 -8.67 -17.42 -0.25
C LYS A 13 -8.12 -16.17 -0.95
N ARG A 14 -8.71 -15.00 -0.68
CA ARG A 14 -8.27 -13.71 -1.21
C ARG A 14 -7.44 -12.96 -0.19
N ALA A 15 -6.26 -12.51 -0.62
CA ALA A 15 -5.41 -11.64 0.19
C ALA A 15 -5.98 -10.21 0.19
N PHE A 16 -6.03 -9.61 1.37
CA PHE A 16 -6.41 -8.21 1.55
C PHE A 16 -5.46 -7.56 2.55
N SER A 17 -5.13 -6.31 2.29
CA SER A 17 -4.50 -5.45 3.29
C SER A 17 -5.51 -5.11 4.38
N LEU A 18 -5.04 -5.03 5.62
CA LEU A 18 -5.82 -4.45 6.69
C LEU A 18 -5.87 -2.93 6.48
N PHE A 19 -7.07 -2.41 6.25
CA PHE A 19 -7.28 -0.99 6.08
C PHE A 19 -7.25 -0.28 7.44
N ARG A 20 -8.05 -0.76 8.40
CA ARG A 20 -8.20 -0.17 9.73
C ARG A 20 -8.58 -1.23 10.76
N LYS A 21 -8.11 -1.03 11.98
CA LYS A 21 -8.60 -1.74 13.18
C LYS A 21 -9.41 -0.76 14.02
N THR A 22 -10.65 -1.11 14.32
CA THR A 22 -11.53 -0.35 15.23
C THR A 22 -11.88 -1.19 16.45
N ASP A 23 -12.60 -0.60 17.40
CA ASP A 23 -13.13 -1.34 18.56
C ASP A 23 -14.20 -2.37 18.13
N GLU A 24 -14.87 -2.14 17.01
CA GLU A 24 -15.88 -3.03 16.44
C GLU A 24 -15.29 -4.17 15.61
N GLY A 25 -14.03 -4.08 15.19
CA GLY A 25 -13.38 -5.12 14.39
C GLY A 25 -12.35 -4.64 13.38
N LEU A 26 -12.18 -5.44 12.33
CA LEU A 26 -11.21 -5.19 11.26
C LEU A 26 -11.94 -4.70 10.01
N GLN A 27 -11.43 -3.65 9.40
CA GLN A 27 -11.94 -3.12 8.14
C GLN A 27 -10.97 -3.43 6.99
N ILE A 28 -11.51 -3.82 5.86
CA ILE A 28 -10.79 -3.98 4.60
C ILE A 28 -11.39 -3.06 3.54
N LEU A 29 -10.53 -2.36 2.82
CA LEU A 29 -10.90 -1.57 1.64
C LEU A 29 -10.41 -2.30 0.40
N TYR A 30 -11.30 -2.60 -0.54
CA TYR A 30 -10.93 -3.36 -1.72
C TYR A 30 -11.68 -2.89 -2.98
N ARG A 31 -11.09 -3.18 -4.13
CA ARG A 31 -11.73 -2.98 -5.43
C ARG A 31 -12.29 -4.30 -5.96
N VAL A 32 -13.50 -4.28 -6.48
CA VAL A 32 -14.07 -5.44 -7.16
C VAL A 32 -13.38 -5.62 -8.51
N ARG A 33 -12.68 -6.76 -8.68
CA ARG A 33 -11.91 -7.05 -9.90
C ARG A 33 -12.24 -8.38 -10.55
N GLY A 34 -12.79 -9.33 -9.81
CA GLY A 34 -13.04 -10.66 -10.30
C GLY A 34 -14.05 -11.39 -9.46
N LYS A 35 -14.23 -12.70 -9.73
CA LYS A 35 -15.29 -13.53 -9.13
C LYS A 35 -15.28 -13.47 -7.61
N GLY A 36 -14.11 -13.65 -6.98
CA GLY A 36 -14.03 -13.67 -5.51
C GLY A 36 -14.44 -12.36 -4.86
N THR A 37 -13.93 -11.23 -5.35
CA THR A 37 -14.32 -9.90 -4.84
C THR A 37 -15.74 -9.52 -5.22
N GLY A 38 -16.27 -10.05 -6.33
CA GLY A 38 -17.68 -9.92 -6.71
C GLY A 38 -18.62 -10.66 -5.76
N ILE A 39 -18.23 -11.87 -5.32
CA ILE A 39 -18.97 -12.62 -4.30
C ILE A 39 -18.97 -11.85 -2.98
N LEU A 40 -17.81 -11.40 -2.53
CA LEU A 40 -17.66 -10.64 -1.28
C LEU A 40 -18.53 -9.37 -1.27
N ARG A 41 -18.60 -8.64 -2.40
CA ARG A 41 -19.44 -7.45 -2.54
C ARG A 41 -20.93 -7.73 -2.30
N ASN A 42 -21.38 -8.92 -2.69
CA ASN A 42 -22.81 -9.31 -2.65
C ASN A 42 -23.19 -10.05 -1.36
N MET A 43 -22.26 -10.21 -0.42
CA MET A 43 -22.56 -10.82 0.87
C MET A 43 -23.45 -9.92 1.71
N LYS A 44 -24.31 -10.56 2.48
CA LYS A 44 -25.21 -9.86 3.41
C LYS A 44 -24.49 -9.63 4.74
N GLU A 45 -24.88 -8.57 5.42
CA GLU A 45 -24.49 -8.34 6.81
C GLU A 45 -24.81 -9.57 7.68
N GLY A 46 -23.92 -9.86 8.63
CA GLY A 46 -24.01 -11.06 9.47
C GLY A 46 -23.46 -12.34 8.83
N THR A 47 -23.00 -12.30 7.56
CA THR A 47 -22.35 -13.46 6.95
C THR A 47 -21.03 -13.78 7.67
N VAL A 48 -20.88 -15.03 8.12
CA VAL A 48 -19.64 -15.50 8.75
C VAL A 48 -18.59 -15.82 7.67
N LEU A 49 -17.40 -15.29 7.84
CA LEU A 49 -16.27 -15.49 6.93
C LEU A 49 -15.13 -16.22 7.63
N ASP A 50 -14.55 -17.21 6.97
CA ASP A 50 -13.30 -17.84 7.40
C ASP A 50 -12.12 -16.98 7.01
N MET A 51 -11.29 -16.62 7.99
CA MET A 51 -10.15 -15.73 7.81
C MET A 51 -8.85 -16.36 8.33
N LEU A 52 -7.80 -16.25 7.54
CA LEU A 52 -6.44 -16.59 7.94
C LEU A 52 -5.63 -15.29 8.07
N GLY A 53 -5.14 -15.00 9.27
CA GLY A 53 -4.37 -13.78 9.54
C GLY A 53 -4.15 -13.50 11.03
N PRO A 54 -3.39 -12.46 11.39
CA PRO A 54 -2.61 -11.60 10.48
C PRO A 54 -1.43 -12.37 9.84
N LEU A 55 -1.06 -11.98 8.62
CA LEU A 55 0.01 -12.63 7.86
C LEU A 55 1.06 -11.60 7.41
N GLY A 56 2.29 -12.07 7.22
CA GLY A 56 3.40 -11.22 6.80
C GLY A 56 3.86 -10.25 7.88
N ASN A 57 4.43 -9.15 7.42
CA ASN A 57 4.97 -8.09 8.26
C ASN A 57 4.19 -6.77 8.09
N PHE A 58 4.66 -5.71 8.70
CA PHE A 58 4.04 -4.37 8.69
C PHE A 58 5.09 -3.28 8.46
N TYR A 59 4.64 -2.07 8.15
CA TYR A 59 5.52 -0.92 8.03
C TYR A 59 6.20 -0.61 9.36
N PRO A 60 7.55 -0.51 9.40
CA PRO A 60 8.25 -0.07 10.59
C PRO A 60 7.91 1.40 10.88
N MET A 61 7.77 1.75 12.15
CA MET A 61 7.57 3.16 12.52
C MET A 61 8.80 3.99 12.19
N PRO A 62 8.61 5.19 11.63
CA PRO A 62 9.72 6.09 11.37
C PRO A 62 10.34 6.58 12.68
N PRO A 63 11.65 6.84 12.72
CA PRO A 63 12.28 7.57 13.81
C PRO A 63 11.58 8.92 14.05
N GLU A 64 11.63 9.43 15.27
CA GLU A 64 10.94 10.67 15.63
C GLU A 64 11.48 11.90 14.89
N ASP A 65 12.78 11.90 14.60
CA ASP A 65 13.48 12.94 13.86
C ASP A 65 13.22 12.92 12.34
N LYS A 66 12.45 11.93 11.84
CA LYS A 66 12.12 11.79 10.42
C LYS A 66 10.69 12.22 10.12
N THR A 67 10.52 12.88 9.00
CA THR A 67 9.21 13.15 8.41
C THR A 67 8.83 12.00 7.47
N PRO A 68 7.77 11.25 7.78
CA PRO A 68 7.31 10.19 6.90
C PRO A 68 6.62 10.76 5.65
N LEU A 69 7.05 10.29 4.49
CA LEU A 69 6.41 10.51 3.20
C LEU A 69 5.63 9.24 2.87
N VAL A 70 4.30 9.33 2.88
CA VAL A 70 3.41 8.19 2.60
C VAL A 70 2.88 8.33 1.19
N ILE A 71 3.14 7.34 0.34
CA ILE A 71 2.75 7.38 -1.06
C ILE A 71 1.73 6.27 -1.35
N ALA A 72 0.56 6.67 -1.82
CA ALA A 72 -0.51 5.75 -2.21
C ALA A 72 -0.83 5.89 -3.70
N GLY A 73 -0.87 4.76 -4.41
CA GLY A 73 -1.37 4.67 -5.79
C GLY A 73 -2.72 3.99 -5.87
N GLY A 74 -3.79 4.74 -6.15
CA GLY A 74 -5.15 4.21 -6.24
C GLY A 74 -5.57 3.44 -4.99
N ILE A 75 -5.94 2.15 -5.15
CA ILE A 75 -6.36 1.29 -4.02
C ILE A 75 -5.22 0.98 -3.03
N GLY A 76 -3.96 1.30 -3.36
CA GLY A 76 -2.84 1.14 -2.44
C GLY A 76 -2.99 1.95 -1.15
N ILE A 77 -3.88 2.95 -1.12
CA ILE A 77 -4.28 3.65 0.10
C ILE A 77 -4.75 2.68 1.18
N ALA A 78 -5.40 1.58 0.81
CA ALA A 78 -5.86 0.56 1.75
C ALA A 78 -4.73 -0.09 2.57
N SER A 79 -3.51 -0.14 2.04
CA SER A 79 -2.37 -0.74 2.73
C SER A 79 -1.64 0.26 3.63
N VAL A 80 -1.60 1.54 3.27
CA VAL A 80 -0.84 2.55 4.02
C VAL A 80 -1.68 3.30 5.05
N PHE A 81 -3.00 3.22 4.97
CA PHE A 81 -3.89 4.00 5.83
C PHE A 81 -3.73 3.68 7.32
N SER A 82 -3.61 2.41 7.69
CA SER A 82 -3.37 2.02 9.08
C SER A 82 -2.03 2.52 9.64
N LEU A 83 -1.01 2.71 8.80
CA LEU A 83 0.21 3.40 9.18
C LEU A 83 -0.05 4.89 9.39
N GLU A 84 -0.81 5.52 8.50
CA GLU A 84 -1.14 6.94 8.54
C GLU A 84 -1.87 7.31 9.83
N GLU A 85 -2.88 6.54 10.23
CA GLU A 85 -3.55 6.70 11.54
C GLU A 85 -2.56 6.67 12.71
N ARG A 86 -1.60 5.74 12.69
CA ARG A 86 -0.56 5.62 13.72
C ARG A 86 0.46 6.76 13.71
N LEU A 87 0.66 7.40 12.57
CA LEU A 87 1.54 8.56 12.42
C LEU A 87 0.91 9.85 12.96
N ALA A 88 -0.41 9.88 13.16
CA ALA A 88 -1.14 10.91 13.89
C ALA A 88 -0.78 12.35 13.46
N GLY A 89 -0.90 12.65 12.18
CA GLY A 89 -0.63 13.98 11.62
C GLY A 89 0.85 14.30 11.38
N ARG A 90 1.76 13.32 11.45
CA ARG A 90 3.18 13.51 11.12
C ARG A 90 3.51 13.37 9.64
N ALA A 91 2.68 12.64 8.88
CA ALA A 91 2.97 12.28 7.50
C ALA A 91 2.61 13.37 6.50
N ILE A 92 3.44 13.51 5.46
CA ILE A 92 3.05 14.15 4.20
C ILE A 92 2.63 13.02 3.26
N VAL A 93 1.38 13.09 2.77
CA VAL A 93 0.79 12.03 1.96
C VAL A 93 0.75 12.46 0.49
N PHE A 94 1.28 11.61 -0.39
CA PHE A 94 1.18 11.75 -1.84
C PHE A 94 0.18 10.72 -2.34
N TYR A 95 -1.02 11.17 -2.70
CA TYR A 95 -2.08 10.29 -3.15
C TYR A 95 -2.31 10.45 -4.65
N GLY A 96 -1.89 9.45 -5.41
CA GLY A 96 -2.04 9.42 -6.86
C GLY A 96 -3.13 8.46 -7.34
N ALA A 97 -3.84 8.84 -8.39
CA ALA A 97 -4.84 8.01 -9.05
C ALA A 97 -4.88 8.30 -10.56
N ARG A 98 -5.58 7.49 -11.35
CA ARG A 98 -5.76 7.78 -12.77
C ARG A 98 -6.67 8.98 -13.00
N THR A 99 -7.75 9.04 -12.25
CA THR A 99 -8.77 10.10 -12.31
C THR A 99 -9.22 10.48 -10.90
N LYS A 100 -9.93 11.58 -10.76
CA LYS A 100 -10.53 12.00 -9.47
C LYS A 100 -11.49 10.95 -8.88
N ASP A 101 -12.16 10.17 -9.73
CA ASP A 101 -13.13 9.16 -9.29
C ASP A 101 -12.44 7.91 -8.68
N ASP A 102 -11.14 7.75 -8.93
CA ASP A 102 -10.30 6.71 -8.32
C ASP A 102 -9.68 7.14 -6.97
N LEU A 103 -9.85 8.40 -6.55
CA LEU A 103 -9.38 8.93 -5.27
C LEU A 103 -10.37 8.57 -4.15
N LEU A 104 -10.15 7.41 -3.55
CA LEU A 104 -10.98 6.91 -2.46
C LEU A 104 -10.51 7.51 -1.12
N MET A 105 -11.44 7.72 -0.18
CA MET A 105 -11.10 8.10 1.20
C MET A 105 -10.29 9.41 1.33
N SER A 106 -10.42 10.34 0.38
CA SER A 106 -9.59 11.55 0.35
C SER A 106 -9.85 12.49 1.53
N ASN A 107 -11.03 12.47 2.13
CA ASN A 107 -11.33 13.27 3.31
C ASN A 107 -10.71 12.63 4.56
N GLU A 108 -10.89 11.32 4.72
CA GLU A 108 -10.34 10.56 5.85
C GLU A 108 -8.80 10.62 5.87
N VAL A 109 -8.16 10.58 4.70
CA VAL A 109 -6.70 10.77 4.59
C VAL A 109 -6.26 12.13 5.14
N LYS A 110 -7.01 13.19 4.87
CA LYS A 110 -6.71 14.55 5.38
C LYS A 110 -6.79 14.65 6.90
N ASP A 111 -7.65 13.85 7.53
CA ASP A 111 -7.85 13.91 8.98
C ASP A 111 -6.62 13.40 9.75
N TYR A 112 -5.79 12.55 9.13
CA TYR A 112 -4.62 11.91 9.75
C TYR A 112 -3.28 12.40 9.19
N ALA A 113 -3.28 13.18 8.10
CA ALA A 113 -2.06 13.68 7.47
C ALA A 113 -1.69 15.09 7.94
N LYS A 114 -0.39 15.40 7.98
CA LYS A 114 0.11 16.76 8.10
C LYS A 114 -0.24 17.59 6.86
N GLU A 115 -0.10 16.95 5.70
CA GLU A 115 -0.34 17.53 4.39
C GLU A 115 -0.71 16.43 3.40
N VAL A 116 -1.63 16.71 2.47
CA VAL A 116 -2.00 15.79 1.40
C VAL A 116 -1.77 16.45 0.05
N ILE A 117 -0.90 15.85 -0.74
CA ILE A 117 -0.60 16.23 -2.12
C ILE A 117 -1.27 15.22 -3.04
N VAL A 118 -2.31 15.66 -3.74
CA VAL A 118 -3.08 14.83 -4.67
C VAL A 118 -2.54 14.99 -6.08
N SER A 119 -2.47 13.89 -6.83
CA SER A 119 -2.17 13.90 -8.26
C SER A 119 -3.07 12.94 -9.03
N THR A 120 -3.41 13.30 -10.28
CA THR A 120 -4.14 12.41 -11.19
C THR A 120 -3.49 12.42 -12.56
N ASP A 121 -3.45 11.23 -13.19
CA ASP A 121 -2.79 11.08 -14.51
C ASP A 121 -3.43 11.99 -15.56
N ASP A 122 -4.76 12.15 -15.51
CA ASP A 122 -5.53 13.00 -16.42
C ASP A 122 -5.59 14.49 -16.01
N GLY A 123 -5.18 14.83 -14.79
CA GLY A 123 -5.24 16.19 -14.24
C GLY A 123 -6.64 16.59 -13.75
N SER A 124 -7.56 15.64 -13.55
CA SER A 124 -8.93 15.90 -13.07
C SER A 124 -8.99 16.31 -11.61
N ALA A 125 -7.94 16.08 -10.81
CA ALA A 125 -7.78 16.57 -9.44
C ALA A 125 -6.30 16.71 -9.07
N GLY A 126 -5.97 17.77 -8.33
CA GLY A 126 -4.62 18.04 -7.85
C GLY A 126 -3.62 18.31 -8.98
N LEU A 127 -2.41 17.81 -8.83
CA LEU A 127 -1.34 17.90 -9.84
C LEU A 127 -1.63 16.92 -10.98
N LYS A 128 -1.33 17.32 -12.21
CA LYS A 128 -1.36 16.39 -13.36
C LYS A 128 -0.08 15.55 -13.36
N GLY A 129 -0.24 14.22 -13.36
CA GLY A 129 0.85 13.25 -13.34
C GLY A 129 0.71 12.23 -12.22
N THR A 130 1.75 11.45 -11.99
CA THR A 130 1.77 10.38 -10.98
C THR A 130 2.14 10.90 -9.59
N ALA A 131 1.86 10.09 -8.55
CA ALA A 131 2.36 10.38 -7.20
C ALA A 131 3.90 10.41 -7.12
N ALA A 132 4.60 9.67 -8.01
CA ALA A 132 6.05 9.71 -8.09
C ALA A 132 6.55 11.05 -8.64
N ASP A 133 5.89 11.64 -9.65
CA ASP A 133 6.23 12.95 -10.19
C ASP A 133 6.02 14.04 -9.12
N ALA A 134 4.91 13.96 -8.39
CA ALA A 134 4.62 14.86 -7.27
C ALA A 134 5.69 14.77 -6.17
N LEU A 135 6.09 13.55 -5.79
CA LEU A 135 7.17 13.34 -4.82
C LEU A 135 8.49 13.89 -5.31
N GLN A 136 8.85 13.66 -6.58
CA GLN A 136 10.11 14.14 -7.15
C GLN A 136 10.17 15.68 -7.14
N THR A 137 9.07 16.34 -7.52
CA THR A 137 8.93 17.80 -7.47
C THR A 137 9.09 18.32 -6.02
N PHE A 138 8.44 17.67 -5.07
CA PHE A 138 8.56 18.01 -3.66
C PHE A 138 10.02 17.87 -3.15
N LEU A 139 10.68 16.76 -3.43
CA LEU A 139 12.05 16.52 -2.99
C LEU A 139 13.04 17.47 -3.64
N ALA A 140 12.84 17.86 -4.89
CA ALA A 140 13.68 18.86 -5.57
C ALA A 140 13.64 20.22 -4.86
N SER A 141 12.48 20.63 -4.34
CA SER A 141 12.34 21.88 -3.57
C SER A 141 12.83 21.77 -2.11
N HIS A 142 13.04 20.55 -1.60
CA HIS A 142 13.52 20.26 -0.24
C HIS A 142 14.91 19.59 -0.22
N SER A 143 15.71 19.80 -1.25
CA SER A 143 16.98 19.11 -1.50
C SER A 143 18.08 19.34 -0.45
N SER A 144 17.95 20.35 0.40
CA SER A 144 18.94 20.67 1.43
C SER A 144 19.02 19.63 2.57
N SER A 145 18.01 18.78 2.74
CA SER A 145 17.99 17.80 3.85
C SER A 145 17.17 16.53 3.53
N PRO A 146 17.48 15.80 2.44
CA PRO A 146 16.71 14.60 2.07
C PRO A 146 16.80 13.49 3.13
N SER A 147 17.84 13.48 3.95
CA SER A 147 18.01 12.53 5.05
C SER A 147 16.96 12.66 6.16
N HIS A 148 16.20 13.76 6.22
CA HIS A 148 15.09 13.92 7.17
C HIS A 148 13.81 13.16 6.78
N PHE A 149 13.77 12.57 5.59
CA PHE A 149 12.60 11.85 5.12
C PHE A 149 12.76 10.33 5.21
N CYS A 150 11.63 9.63 5.29
CA CYS A 150 11.54 8.22 4.97
C CYS A 150 10.24 7.93 4.21
N ILE A 151 10.31 7.03 3.23
CA ILE A 151 9.25 6.74 2.28
C ILE A 151 8.54 5.45 2.68
N TYR A 152 7.19 5.48 2.63
CA TYR A 152 6.30 4.34 2.81
C TYR A 152 5.32 4.32 1.66
N ALA A 153 5.25 3.23 0.91
CA ALA A 153 4.44 3.24 -0.29
C ALA A 153 3.67 1.93 -0.54
N CYS A 154 2.49 2.08 -1.13
CA CYS A 154 1.75 0.99 -1.74
C CYS A 154 1.06 1.49 -3.02
N GLY A 155 1.04 0.65 -4.05
CA GLY A 155 0.42 0.96 -5.32
C GLY A 155 0.90 0.04 -6.44
N PRO A 156 0.57 0.37 -7.69
CA PRO A 156 0.98 -0.41 -8.84
C PRO A 156 2.50 -0.55 -8.95
N HIS A 157 2.96 -1.70 -9.45
CA HIS A 157 4.38 -2.02 -9.59
C HIS A 157 5.21 -0.91 -10.29
N PRO A 158 4.74 -0.25 -11.38
CA PRO A 158 5.49 0.86 -11.99
C PRO A 158 5.71 2.04 -11.03
N LEU A 159 4.72 2.36 -10.19
CA LEU A 159 4.86 3.41 -9.18
C LEU A 159 5.93 3.03 -8.17
N LEU A 160 5.88 1.81 -7.61
CA LEU A 160 6.84 1.35 -6.61
C LEU A 160 8.28 1.31 -7.17
N LYS A 161 8.44 0.91 -8.44
CA LYS A 161 9.72 0.97 -9.16
C LYS A 161 10.25 2.41 -9.27
N SER A 162 9.42 3.36 -9.69
CA SER A 162 9.80 4.78 -9.77
C SER A 162 10.21 5.33 -8.41
N LEU A 163 9.44 5.00 -7.36
CA LEU A 163 9.74 5.41 -5.99
C LEU A 163 11.06 4.82 -5.47
N SER A 164 11.38 3.58 -5.86
CA SER A 164 12.68 2.96 -5.54
C SER A 164 13.84 3.72 -6.19
N GLN A 165 13.68 4.17 -7.44
CA GLN A 165 14.68 4.98 -8.13
C GLN A 165 14.87 6.35 -7.48
N ILE A 166 13.78 7.05 -7.17
CA ILE A 166 13.79 8.33 -6.44
C ILE A 166 14.48 8.16 -5.07
N ALA A 167 14.09 7.14 -4.31
CA ALA A 167 14.68 6.88 -3.00
C ALA A 167 16.18 6.62 -3.07
N LYS A 168 16.65 5.94 -4.12
CA LYS A 168 18.07 5.71 -4.38
C LYS A 168 18.80 7.01 -4.73
N GLU A 169 18.23 7.83 -5.60
CA GLU A 169 18.80 9.12 -6.03
C GLU A 169 18.98 10.07 -4.85
N TYR A 170 17.94 10.22 -4.02
CA TYR A 170 17.97 11.11 -2.85
C TYR A 170 18.53 10.45 -1.59
N ARG A 171 18.94 9.18 -1.65
CA ARG A 171 19.46 8.39 -0.51
C ARG A 171 18.49 8.35 0.68
N ILE A 172 17.20 8.24 0.38
CA ILE A 172 16.12 8.14 1.36
C ILE A 172 15.78 6.67 1.59
N ARG A 173 15.59 6.27 2.84
CA ARG A 173 15.09 4.93 3.17
C ARG A 173 13.64 4.78 2.70
N ALA A 174 13.34 3.72 1.96
CA ALA A 174 12.02 3.48 1.41
C ALA A 174 11.53 2.06 1.71
N TYR A 175 10.29 1.97 2.18
CA TYR A 175 9.56 0.72 2.40
C TYR A 175 8.35 0.67 1.48
N VAL A 176 8.21 -0.42 0.75
CA VAL A 176 7.12 -0.64 -0.20
C VAL A 176 6.33 -1.89 0.17
N SER A 177 5.01 -1.81 0.10
CA SER A 177 4.14 -2.99 0.21
C SER A 177 3.96 -3.61 -1.16
N MET A 178 4.50 -4.82 -1.32
CA MET A 178 4.40 -5.58 -2.56
C MET A 178 3.06 -6.32 -2.64
N GLU A 179 2.50 -6.38 -3.85
CA GLU A 179 1.28 -7.13 -4.15
C GLU A 179 1.63 -8.26 -5.12
N GLU A 180 1.39 -9.50 -4.70
CA GLU A 180 1.58 -10.70 -5.50
C GLU A 180 0.40 -11.65 -5.38
N HIS A 181 0.24 -12.52 -6.37
CA HIS A 181 -0.78 -13.57 -6.31
C HIS A 181 -0.46 -14.55 -5.19
N MET A 182 -1.37 -14.68 -4.23
CA MET A 182 -1.20 -15.55 -3.06
C MET A 182 -2.17 -16.74 -3.14
N ALA A 183 -1.61 -17.94 -2.96
CA ALA A 183 -2.41 -19.15 -2.80
C ALA A 183 -2.51 -19.54 -1.32
N CYS A 184 -1.40 -19.89 -0.67
CA CYS A 184 -1.42 -20.40 0.70
C CYS A 184 -1.39 -19.32 1.79
N GLY A 185 -0.77 -18.18 1.56
CA GLY A 185 -0.61 -17.09 2.54
C GLY A 185 0.41 -17.36 3.67
N ILE A 186 0.96 -18.56 3.78
CA ILE A 186 1.83 -19.02 4.88
C ILE A 186 3.27 -19.32 4.47
N GLY A 187 3.63 -19.00 3.22
CA GLY A 187 4.99 -19.21 2.71
C GLY A 187 5.31 -20.63 2.23
N ALA A 188 4.32 -21.52 2.11
CA ALA A 188 4.56 -22.93 1.74
C ALA A 188 4.61 -23.17 0.22
N CYS A 189 3.75 -22.47 -0.57
CA CYS A 189 3.58 -22.78 -1.99
C CYS A 189 4.55 -22.05 -2.93
N LEU A 190 5.29 -21.05 -2.45
CA LEU A 190 6.22 -20.21 -3.21
C LEU A 190 5.57 -19.44 -4.40
N GLY A 191 4.24 -19.31 -4.42
CA GLY A 191 3.52 -18.63 -5.51
C GLY A 191 3.64 -17.11 -5.51
N CYS A 192 3.96 -16.50 -4.36
CA CYS A 192 4.02 -15.05 -4.19
C CYS A 192 5.46 -14.52 -4.04
N VAL A 193 6.43 -15.13 -4.74
CA VAL A 193 7.84 -14.72 -4.63
C VAL A 193 8.16 -13.50 -5.47
N VAL A 194 8.97 -12.61 -4.92
CA VAL A 194 9.62 -11.51 -5.61
C VAL A 194 11.13 -11.72 -5.62
N LYS A 195 11.78 -11.28 -6.68
CA LYS A 195 13.23 -11.34 -6.79
C LYS A 195 13.87 -10.22 -5.99
N THR A 196 14.84 -10.55 -5.17
CA THR A 196 15.68 -9.58 -4.44
C THR A 196 17.16 -9.82 -4.76
N TYR A 197 18.03 -8.91 -4.37
CA TYR A 197 19.47 -9.08 -4.53
C TYR A 197 20.05 -10.23 -3.69
N GLU A 198 19.31 -10.66 -2.65
CA GLU A 198 19.67 -11.79 -1.78
C GLU A 198 18.96 -13.12 -2.16
N GLY A 199 18.26 -13.14 -3.31
CA GLY A 199 17.48 -14.28 -3.77
C GLY A 199 15.97 -14.00 -3.78
N TYR A 200 15.15 -15.05 -3.74
CA TYR A 200 13.69 -14.90 -3.77
C TYR A 200 13.11 -14.81 -2.35
N LYS A 201 12.25 -13.81 -2.12
CA LYS A 201 11.50 -13.63 -0.86
C LYS A 201 9.99 -13.78 -1.13
N ARG A 202 9.27 -14.40 -0.21
CA ARG A 202 7.82 -14.62 -0.30
C ARG A 202 7.08 -13.42 0.27
N VAL A 203 6.24 -12.79 -0.52
CA VAL A 203 5.48 -11.61 -0.10
C VAL A 203 4.57 -11.92 1.09
N CYS A 204 3.99 -13.11 1.17
CA CYS A 204 3.11 -13.49 2.29
C CYS A 204 3.84 -13.79 3.61
N LYS A 205 5.17 -13.95 3.62
CA LYS A 205 5.93 -14.32 4.82
C LYS A 205 7.02 -13.33 5.17
N GLU A 206 7.93 -13.03 4.21
CA GLU A 206 9.01 -12.05 4.39
C GLU A 206 8.53 -10.61 4.09
N GLY A 207 7.41 -10.45 3.35
CA GLY A 207 6.71 -9.20 3.08
C GLY A 207 5.40 -9.10 3.88
N PRO A 208 4.39 -8.35 3.40
CA PRO A 208 4.38 -7.62 2.13
C PRO A 208 5.27 -6.37 2.11
N VAL A 209 5.60 -5.81 3.28
CA VAL A 209 6.43 -4.61 3.39
C VAL A 209 7.90 -5.00 3.28
N MET A 210 8.58 -4.45 2.29
CA MET A 210 9.97 -4.73 1.98
C MET A 210 10.75 -3.43 1.80
N ASN A 211 12.07 -3.48 2.06
CA ASN A 211 12.94 -2.37 1.71
C ASN A 211 13.02 -2.28 0.18
N ALA A 212 12.67 -1.12 -0.38
CA ALA A 212 12.65 -0.91 -1.83
C ALA A 212 14.01 -1.13 -2.50
N MET A 213 15.11 -0.99 -1.74
CA MET A 213 16.47 -1.19 -2.23
C MET A 213 16.86 -2.67 -2.36
N GLU A 214 16.12 -3.59 -1.73
CA GLU A 214 16.39 -5.03 -1.82
C GLU A 214 15.75 -5.66 -3.06
N ILE A 215 14.75 -5.02 -3.66
CA ILE A 215 13.94 -5.56 -4.75
C ILE A 215 14.66 -5.38 -6.09
N VAL A 216 14.68 -6.44 -6.91
CA VAL A 216 15.10 -6.38 -8.31
C VAL A 216 13.89 -6.04 -9.17
N TRP A 217 13.81 -4.77 -9.57
CA TRP A 217 12.67 -4.22 -10.31
C TRP A 217 12.67 -4.54 -11.81
#